data_baf007949352e5657a9326851c4339e8
#
_entry.id   baf007949352e5657a9326851c4339e8
#
_cell.length_a   1.000
_cell.length_b   1.000
_cell.length_c   1.000
_cell.angle_alpha   90.00
_cell.angle_beta   90.00
_cell.angle_gamma   90.00
#
_symmetry.space_group_name_H-M   'P 1'
#
loop_
_entity.id
_entity.type
_entity.pdbx_description
1 polymer ?
#
loop_
_entity_poly.entity_id
_entity_poly.type
_entity_poly.pdbx_seq_one_letter_code
_entity_poly.pdbx_strand_id
1 'polypeptide(L)'
;MKKLFFIAILGVFALTTCYGATSTTAPTQAAVAGASLLEQTSHAFTQIADKAMPATVFIKAEIANQMGNLEMPNPFEMFGDDLFRRFFGGQPFNHLQPQQPQQPQMSGGSGFLITADGYVVTNNHVIKDASKITVTLNDGREYSAIVKGADPRTDLALLKIDEKNLPFLTFGDSDSLKIGEWVVAIGNPFGIGATLTAGIVSAKGRQDLGIASYEDFIQTDAAINPGNSGGPLFNLQGEVIGVNTAIFTRSGGYMGIGLSIPSRMAQNVIDQIIETGIVNRAYLGIILQPVDKDLASALELENQEGVLISDVVKGSPAAKAGLQQGDIILQYNDKPVKTVTKLRNEIALMNPGSEIKLQVLRNNKKITLTAALGSMDGEIISAELIQKLGIDIENITAETAARLGFNGIPDGIAITRVKPGSPAAQAGLRPGFLITGVAVAMNNQKPVKNTAEFEDALKDIGDKKHLILIVRQQNFQRYYTIKIN
;
A
#
# COMPACT_ATOMS: atom_id res chain seq x y z
N MET A 1 85.26 4.10 -74.76
CA MET A 1 85.10 5.55 -75.00
C MET A 1 83.83 5.98 -74.29
N LYS A 2 83.79 6.97 -73.55
CA LYS A 2 82.79 7.59 -72.66
C LYS A 2 82.91 7.15 -71.18
N LYS A 3 83.60 8.02 -70.46
CA LYS A 3 83.70 8.02 -68.99
C LYS A 3 82.40 8.58 -68.38
N LEU A 4 81.79 7.84 -67.41
CA LEU A 4 80.76 8.36 -66.60
C LEU A 4 81.34 8.88 -65.27
N PHE A 5 81.06 10.16 -64.96
CA PHE A 5 81.36 10.80 -63.70
C PHE A 5 80.28 10.52 -62.70
N PHE A 6 80.61 9.95 -61.52
CA PHE A 6 79.74 9.82 -60.39
C PHE A 6 79.93 11.00 -59.42
N ILE A 7 78.92 11.80 -59.24
CA ILE A 7 78.91 12.86 -58.25
C ILE A 7 78.15 12.28 -57.01
N ALA A 8 78.85 12.14 -55.92
CA ALA A 8 78.31 11.79 -54.64
C ALA A 8 77.72 13.02 -53.91
N ILE A 9 76.45 13.12 -53.72
CA ILE A 9 75.77 14.14 -52.89
C ILE A 9 75.66 13.60 -51.52
N LEU A 10 76.42 14.17 -50.55
CA LEU A 10 76.26 13.92 -49.10
C LEU A 10 75.02 14.70 -48.60
N GLY A 11 73.91 14.01 -48.36
CA GLY A 11 72.72 14.59 -47.68
C GLY A 11 72.91 14.52 -46.17
N VAL A 12 73.08 15.66 -45.52
CA VAL A 12 73.04 15.78 -44.07
C VAL A 12 71.57 15.71 -43.60
N PHE A 13 71.20 14.62 -43.01
CA PHE A 13 69.86 14.48 -42.32
C PHE A 13 69.98 15.15 -40.96
N ALA A 14 69.42 16.33 -40.79
CA ALA A 14 69.18 16.94 -39.48
C ALA A 14 67.94 16.32 -38.87
N LEU A 15 68.06 15.45 -37.84
CA LEU A 15 66.99 15.00 -36.99
C LEU A 15 66.58 16.16 -36.09
N THR A 16 65.48 16.84 -36.45
CA THR A 16 64.76 17.73 -35.54
C THR A 16 63.86 16.88 -34.65
N THR A 17 64.30 16.60 -33.42
CA THR A 17 63.46 16.08 -32.34
C THR A 17 62.48 17.13 -31.93
N CYS A 18 61.20 17.06 -32.39
CA CYS A 18 60.12 17.81 -31.84
C CYS A 18 59.83 17.24 -30.46
N TYR A 19 60.36 17.87 -29.42
CA TYR A 19 59.82 17.73 -28.06
C TYR A 19 58.44 18.40 -28.05
N GLY A 20 57.39 17.61 -28.17
CA GLY A 20 56.00 18.04 -27.88
C GLY A 20 55.91 18.39 -26.39
N ALA A 21 55.99 19.67 -26.07
CA ALA A 21 55.63 20.14 -24.74
C ALA A 21 54.15 19.86 -24.56
N THR A 22 53.80 18.79 -23.84
CA THR A 22 52.48 18.61 -23.25
C THR A 22 52.25 19.75 -22.26
N SER A 23 51.60 20.83 -22.73
CA SER A 23 51.11 21.86 -21.82
C SER A 23 50.04 21.25 -20.94
N THR A 24 50.42 20.82 -19.75
CA THR A 24 49.49 20.57 -18.65
C THR A 24 48.91 21.91 -18.26
N THR A 25 47.84 22.33 -18.93
CA THR A 25 47.02 23.44 -18.46
C THR A 25 46.45 23.04 -17.12
N ALA A 26 46.85 23.76 -16.06
CA ALA A 26 46.24 23.60 -14.73
C ALA A 26 44.71 23.70 -14.87
N PRO A 27 43.93 22.84 -14.20
CA PRO A 27 42.46 22.86 -14.31
C PRO A 27 41.96 24.25 -13.90
N THR A 28 41.02 24.78 -14.67
CA THR A 28 40.41 26.08 -14.37
C THR A 28 39.70 26.00 -13.01
N GLN A 29 39.57 27.10 -12.28
CA GLN A 29 38.92 27.19 -10.99
C GLN A 29 37.50 26.61 -11.01
N ALA A 30 36.79 26.75 -12.16
CA ALA A 30 35.48 26.13 -12.39
C ALA A 30 35.56 24.58 -12.51
N ALA A 31 36.63 24.05 -13.14
CA ALA A 31 36.84 22.60 -13.25
C ALA A 31 37.19 21.98 -11.88
N VAL A 32 37.96 22.68 -11.04
CA VAL A 32 38.25 22.25 -9.66
C VAL A 32 37.01 22.29 -8.78
N ALA A 33 36.18 23.34 -8.89
CA ALA A 33 34.90 23.44 -8.16
C ALA A 33 33.91 22.35 -8.59
N GLY A 34 33.83 22.04 -9.90
CA GLY A 34 33.00 20.97 -10.43
C GLY A 34 33.43 19.58 -9.96
N ALA A 35 34.73 19.31 -9.94
CA ALA A 35 35.30 18.06 -9.40
C ALA A 35 34.96 17.89 -7.92
N SER A 36 35.09 18.93 -7.11
CA SER A 36 34.74 18.91 -5.69
C SER A 36 33.25 18.60 -5.46
N LEU A 37 32.35 19.13 -6.29
CA LEU A 37 30.89 18.85 -6.17
C LEU A 37 30.57 17.39 -6.53
N LEU A 38 31.19 16.84 -7.56
CA LEU A 38 31.05 15.44 -7.95
C LEU A 38 31.59 14.49 -6.89
N GLU A 39 32.72 14.84 -6.28
CA GLU A 39 33.29 14.08 -5.15
C GLU A 39 32.36 14.10 -3.93
N GLN A 40 31.74 15.23 -3.59
CA GLN A 40 30.76 15.34 -2.50
C GLN A 40 29.54 14.46 -2.78
N THR A 41 29.03 14.45 -4.02
CA THR A 41 27.90 13.60 -4.41
C THR A 41 28.27 12.12 -4.31
N SER A 42 29.44 11.72 -4.82
CA SER A 42 29.96 10.36 -4.71
C SER A 42 30.12 9.94 -3.25
N HIS A 43 30.64 10.83 -2.41
CA HIS A 43 30.78 10.59 -0.96
C HIS A 43 29.42 10.40 -0.26
N ALA A 44 28.40 11.16 -0.64
CA ALA A 44 27.04 10.95 -0.12
C ALA A 44 26.51 9.55 -0.45
N PHE A 45 26.70 9.08 -1.68
CA PHE A 45 26.29 7.73 -2.09
C PHE A 45 27.03 6.63 -1.33
N THR A 46 28.36 6.78 -1.13
CA THR A 46 29.14 5.80 -0.36
C THR A 46 28.73 5.77 1.10
N GLN A 47 28.46 6.91 1.72
CA GLN A 47 27.94 6.97 3.09
C GLN A 47 26.58 6.29 3.23
N ILE A 48 25.67 6.47 2.25
CA ILE A 48 24.39 5.77 2.21
C ILE A 48 24.63 4.27 2.08
N ALA A 49 25.52 3.82 1.19
CA ALA A 49 25.84 2.42 1.02
C ALA A 49 26.36 1.78 2.31
N ASP A 50 27.32 2.42 2.98
CA ASP A 50 27.92 1.93 4.22
C ASP A 50 26.89 1.76 5.35
N LYS A 51 25.92 2.68 5.44
CA LYS A 51 24.87 2.64 6.46
C LYS A 51 23.77 1.65 6.08
N ALA A 52 23.35 1.62 4.81
CA ALA A 52 22.13 0.97 4.37
C ALA A 52 22.31 -0.49 3.98
N MET A 53 23.43 -0.84 3.35
CA MET A 53 23.67 -2.22 2.90
C MET A 53 23.65 -3.24 4.06
N PRO A 54 24.23 -2.98 5.23
CA PRO A 54 24.15 -3.92 6.36
C PRO A 54 22.72 -4.15 6.87
N ALA A 55 21.84 -3.16 6.73
CA ALA A 55 20.45 -3.23 7.19
C ALA A 55 19.46 -3.68 6.08
N THR A 56 19.94 -3.83 4.84
CA THR A 56 19.14 -4.35 3.72
C THR A 56 19.29 -5.87 3.66
N VAL A 57 18.17 -6.59 3.57
CA VAL A 57 18.12 -8.03 3.66
C VAL A 57 17.53 -8.65 2.39
N PHE A 58 17.89 -9.90 2.12
CA PHE A 58 17.19 -10.77 1.16
C PHE A 58 16.08 -11.54 1.87
N ILE A 59 14.93 -11.66 1.23
CA ILE A 59 13.78 -12.41 1.72
C ILE A 59 13.49 -13.53 0.74
N LYS A 60 13.50 -14.76 1.27
CA LYS A 60 13.13 -15.98 0.56
C LYS A 60 11.83 -16.50 1.16
N ALA A 61 10.80 -16.64 0.33
CA ALA A 61 9.49 -17.16 0.70
C ALA A 61 9.23 -18.51 -0.01
N GLU A 62 8.98 -19.56 0.76
CA GLU A 62 8.66 -20.91 0.26
C GLU A 62 7.13 -21.04 0.26
N ILE A 63 6.53 -21.28 -0.92
CA ILE A 63 5.08 -21.43 -1.09
C ILE A 63 4.76 -22.92 -1.08
N ALA A 64 3.83 -23.35 -0.22
CA ALA A 64 3.38 -24.75 -0.19
C ALA A 64 2.58 -25.07 -1.45
N ASN A 65 2.98 -26.11 -2.18
CA ASN A 65 2.30 -26.54 -3.41
C ASN A 65 0.84 -26.93 -3.11
N GLN A 66 -0.11 -26.18 -3.69
CA GLN A 66 -1.42 -26.73 -4.01
C GLN A 66 -1.26 -27.54 -5.29
N MET A 67 -1.73 -28.81 -5.28
CA MET A 67 -1.66 -29.75 -6.40
C MET A 67 -2.05 -29.09 -7.73
N GLY A 68 -1.13 -28.92 -8.65
CA GLY A 68 -1.42 -28.54 -10.03
C GLY A 68 -0.26 -27.87 -10.73
N ASN A 69 0.40 -28.64 -11.60
CA ASN A 69 1.37 -28.28 -12.64
C ASN A 69 2.78 -27.86 -12.23
N LEU A 70 3.66 -28.78 -12.59
CA LEU A 70 5.12 -28.72 -12.52
C LEU A 70 5.69 -27.98 -13.71
N GLU A 71 6.46 -26.94 -13.46
CA GLU A 71 7.45 -26.44 -14.41
C GLU A 71 8.74 -26.07 -13.65
N MET A 72 9.90 -26.32 -14.30
CA MET A 72 11.23 -26.08 -13.72
C MET A 72 11.46 -24.59 -13.45
N PRO A 73 12.02 -24.19 -12.30
CA PRO A 73 12.23 -22.78 -11.99
C PRO A 73 13.36 -22.21 -12.86
N ASN A 74 12.97 -21.35 -13.78
CA ASN A 74 13.81 -20.33 -14.36
C ASN A 74 14.14 -19.33 -13.23
N PRO A 75 15.35 -18.75 -13.10
CA PRO A 75 15.63 -17.74 -12.09
C PRO A 75 14.62 -16.58 -12.05
N PHE A 76 13.89 -16.34 -13.14
CA PHE A 76 12.80 -15.37 -13.23
C PHE A 76 11.45 -15.89 -12.70
N GLU A 77 11.24 -17.19 -12.59
CA GLU A 77 10.04 -17.83 -12.03
C GLU A 77 10.03 -17.80 -10.49
N MET A 78 11.16 -17.49 -9.88
CA MET A 78 11.29 -17.26 -8.43
C MET A 78 10.44 -16.08 -7.95
N PHE A 79 9.90 -15.26 -8.87
CA PHE A 79 9.05 -14.11 -8.55
C PHE A 79 7.54 -14.37 -8.74
N GLY A 80 7.11 -15.60 -9.01
CA GLY A 80 5.72 -16.02 -9.17
C GLY A 80 5.04 -15.42 -10.43
N ASP A 81 4.44 -16.27 -11.26
CA ASP A 81 3.83 -15.88 -12.56
C ASP A 81 2.81 -14.74 -12.45
N ASP A 82 1.93 -14.76 -11.47
CA ASP A 82 0.92 -13.71 -11.25
C ASP A 82 1.55 -12.38 -10.85
N LEU A 83 2.64 -12.44 -10.08
CA LEU A 83 3.37 -11.28 -9.65
C LEU A 83 4.15 -10.66 -10.81
N PHE A 84 4.89 -11.50 -11.54
CA PHE A 84 5.64 -11.07 -12.71
C PHE A 84 4.73 -10.41 -13.75
N ARG A 85 3.54 -10.99 -14.01
CA ARG A 85 2.53 -10.41 -14.91
C ARG A 85 1.99 -9.07 -14.42
N ARG A 86 1.68 -8.97 -13.13
CA ARG A 86 1.03 -7.80 -12.54
C ARG A 86 1.98 -6.62 -12.39
N PHE A 87 3.25 -6.89 -12.06
CA PHE A 87 4.25 -5.87 -11.75
C PHE A 87 5.27 -5.63 -12.87
N PHE A 88 5.51 -6.61 -13.73
CA PHE A 88 6.54 -6.56 -14.76
C PHE A 88 6.01 -6.77 -16.19
N GLY A 89 4.69 -6.95 -16.40
CA GLY A 89 4.04 -6.92 -17.71
C GLY A 89 4.46 -8.05 -18.68
N GLY A 90 5.04 -9.15 -18.19
CA GLY A 90 5.54 -10.25 -19.02
C GLY A 90 4.45 -11.22 -19.51
N GLN A 91 4.55 -11.72 -20.77
CA GLN A 91 3.78 -12.87 -21.23
C GLN A 91 4.49 -14.18 -20.84
N PRO A 92 3.75 -15.24 -20.47
CA PRO A 92 4.38 -16.52 -20.14
C PRO A 92 5.00 -17.15 -21.38
N PHE A 93 6.25 -17.58 -21.27
CA PHE A 93 6.86 -18.45 -22.26
C PHE A 93 6.30 -19.86 -22.08
N ASN A 94 5.36 -20.26 -22.95
CA ASN A 94 4.89 -21.63 -23.03
C ASN A 94 5.99 -22.51 -23.66
N HIS A 95 6.68 -23.30 -22.87
CA HIS A 95 7.44 -24.44 -23.34
C HIS A 95 7.00 -25.71 -22.63
N LEU A 96 6.45 -26.63 -23.41
CA LEU A 96 6.11 -28.00 -23.04
C LEU A 96 7.39 -28.79 -22.73
N GLN A 97 7.59 -29.21 -21.48
CA GLN A 97 8.60 -30.23 -21.12
C GLN A 97 8.11 -31.19 -20.03
N PRO A 98 8.64 -32.42 -19.94
CA PRO A 98 8.07 -33.50 -19.16
C PRO A 98 8.35 -33.44 -17.65
N GLN A 99 7.43 -33.97 -16.89
CA GLN A 99 7.31 -33.96 -15.43
C GLN A 99 8.53 -34.47 -14.66
N GLN A 100 9.07 -33.69 -13.74
CA GLN A 100 10.01 -34.08 -12.67
C GLN A 100 9.44 -33.75 -11.28
N PRO A 101 9.99 -34.36 -10.18
CA PRO A 101 9.39 -34.25 -8.84
C PRO A 101 9.36 -32.84 -8.29
N GLN A 102 8.28 -32.55 -7.58
CA GLN A 102 7.85 -31.24 -7.06
C GLN A 102 8.86 -30.59 -6.12
N GLN A 103 9.51 -29.54 -6.56
CA GLN A 103 10.16 -28.58 -5.67
C GLN A 103 9.17 -27.49 -5.25
N PRO A 104 9.22 -26.99 -4.00
CA PRO A 104 8.36 -25.89 -3.57
C PRO A 104 8.62 -24.65 -4.44
N GLN A 105 7.54 -24.00 -4.86
CA GLN A 105 7.63 -22.72 -5.59
C GLN A 105 8.23 -21.67 -4.65
N MET A 106 9.22 -20.92 -5.12
CA MET A 106 9.95 -19.95 -4.33
C MET A 106 9.67 -18.55 -4.83
N SER A 107 9.38 -17.63 -3.92
CA SER A 107 9.36 -16.19 -4.18
C SER A 107 10.54 -15.54 -3.47
N GLY A 108 11.08 -14.46 -4.01
CA GLY A 108 12.19 -13.74 -3.41
C GLY A 108 12.10 -12.23 -3.64
N GLY A 109 12.66 -11.48 -2.71
CA GLY A 109 12.71 -10.02 -2.76
C GLY A 109 13.65 -9.46 -1.71
N SER A 110 13.59 -8.16 -1.53
CA SER A 110 14.34 -7.44 -0.53
C SER A 110 13.48 -7.02 0.64
N GLY A 111 14.14 -6.64 1.72
CA GLY A 111 13.56 -5.96 2.85
C GLY A 111 14.62 -5.11 3.54
N PHE A 112 14.23 -4.43 4.59
CA PHE A 112 15.17 -3.68 5.42
C PHE A 112 14.75 -3.67 6.89
N LEU A 113 15.74 -3.72 7.76
CA LEU A 113 15.57 -3.64 9.21
C LEU A 113 15.21 -2.21 9.63
N ILE A 114 14.21 -2.07 10.48
CA ILE A 114 13.75 -0.79 11.04
C ILE A 114 13.98 -0.68 12.54
N THR A 115 14.38 -1.77 13.20
CA THR A 115 14.70 -1.80 14.63
C THR A 115 15.88 -2.74 14.91
N ALA A 116 16.62 -2.46 15.98
CA ALA A 116 17.77 -3.27 16.40
C ALA A 116 17.39 -4.67 16.90
N ASP A 117 16.13 -4.91 17.23
CA ASP A 117 15.61 -6.20 17.68
C ASP A 117 15.00 -7.05 16.56
N GLY A 118 15.05 -6.58 15.27
CA GLY A 118 14.81 -7.43 14.11
C GLY A 118 13.43 -7.29 13.46
N TYR A 119 12.77 -6.14 13.51
CA TYR A 119 11.64 -5.85 12.63
C TYR A 119 12.14 -5.54 11.21
N VAL A 120 11.53 -6.18 10.21
CA VAL A 120 11.88 -6.06 8.78
C VAL A 120 10.66 -5.64 7.99
N VAL A 121 10.79 -4.56 7.23
CA VAL A 121 9.79 -4.09 6.27
C VAL A 121 10.06 -4.70 4.91
N THR A 122 9.00 -5.10 4.21
CA THR A 122 9.04 -5.60 2.83
C THR A 122 7.69 -5.37 2.14
N ASN A 123 7.55 -5.79 0.88
CA ASN A 123 6.26 -5.83 0.21
C ASN A 123 5.45 -7.08 0.61
N ASN A 124 4.12 -6.92 0.64
CA ASN A 124 3.21 -8.04 0.89
C ASN A 124 3.34 -9.11 -0.19
N HIS A 125 3.47 -8.72 -1.45
CA HIS A 125 3.59 -9.67 -2.55
C HIS A 125 4.83 -10.57 -2.46
N VAL A 126 5.93 -10.12 -1.83
CA VAL A 126 7.14 -10.92 -1.64
C VAL A 126 6.88 -12.14 -0.75
N ILE A 127 5.97 -12.00 0.23
CA ILE A 127 5.70 -13.03 1.24
C ILE A 127 4.32 -13.68 1.12
N LYS A 128 3.52 -13.24 0.14
CA LYS A 128 2.16 -13.74 -0.04
C LYS A 128 2.15 -15.25 -0.23
N ASP A 129 1.21 -15.93 0.45
CA ASP A 129 0.99 -17.39 0.42
C ASP A 129 2.21 -18.24 0.86
N ALA A 130 3.22 -17.60 1.49
CA ALA A 130 4.40 -18.30 1.98
C ALA A 130 4.07 -19.18 3.21
N SER A 131 4.49 -20.42 3.15
CA SER A 131 4.46 -21.35 4.29
C SER A 131 5.69 -21.20 5.20
N LYS A 132 6.79 -20.69 4.65
CA LYS A 132 8.03 -20.42 5.38
C LYS A 132 8.75 -19.23 4.78
N ILE A 133 9.25 -18.34 5.65
CA ILE A 133 9.99 -17.14 5.26
C ILE A 133 11.35 -17.18 5.92
N THR A 134 12.40 -17.01 5.12
CA THR A 134 13.78 -16.89 5.55
C THR A 134 14.30 -15.50 5.19
N VAL A 135 14.90 -14.82 6.16
CA VAL A 135 15.57 -13.53 5.99
C VAL A 135 17.06 -13.77 6.04
N THR A 136 17.79 -13.40 5.00
CA THR A 136 19.25 -13.46 4.91
C THR A 136 19.81 -12.04 5.04
N LEU A 137 20.63 -11.82 6.04
CA LEU A 137 21.34 -10.57 6.26
C LEU A 137 22.46 -10.38 5.23
N ASN A 138 22.96 -9.16 5.11
CA ASN A 138 24.04 -8.86 4.15
C ASN A 138 25.37 -9.58 4.46
N ASP A 139 25.57 -10.00 5.71
CA ASP A 139 26.72 -10.81 6.15
C ASP A 139 26.55 -12.33 5.95
N GLY A 140 25.41 -12.75 5.37
CA GLY A 140 25.11 -14.14 5.05
C GLY A 140 24.42 -14.93 6.18
N ARG A 141 24.16 -14.34 7.34
CA ARG A 141 23.38 -14.99 8.41
C ARG A 141 21.91 -15.12 7.98
N GLU A 142 21.33 -16.29 8.24
CA GLU A 142 19.94 -16.61 7.90
C GLU A 142 19.09 -16.78 9.15
N TYR A 143 17.87 -16.22 9.11
CA TYR A 143 16.89 -16.31 10.19
C TYR A 143 15.53 -16.71 9.66
N SER A 144 14.82 -17.57 10.38
CA SER A 144 13.40 -17.78 10.15
C SER A 144 12.63 -16.55 10.59
N ALA A 145 11.72 -16.05 9.75
CA ALA A 145 10.94 -14.85 10.04
C ALA A 145 9.48 -15.20 10.30
N ILE A 146 8.86 -14.44 11.21
CA ILE A 146 7.44 -14.49 11.53
C ILE A 146 6.77 -13.27 10.94
N VAL A 147 5.66 -13.45 10.25
CA VAL A 147 4.81 -12.33 9.78
C VAL A 147 4.11 -11.71 10.98
N LYS A 148 4.38 -10.44 11.26
CA LYS A 148 3.69 -9.66 12.30
C LYS A 148 2.37 -9.09 11.79
N GLY A 149 2.31 -8.77 10.51
CA GLY A 149 1.13 -8.35 9.79
C GLY A 149 1.47 -8.03 8.34
N ALA A 150 0.43 -8.01 7.53
CA ALA A 150 0.54 -7.66 6.11
C ALA A 150 -0.67 -6.83 5.68
N ASP A 151 -0.44 -5.92 4.77
CA ASP A 151 -1.47 -5.09 4.17
C ASP A 151 -1.47 -5.22 2.64
N PRO A 152 -2.29 -6.11 2.09
CA PRO A 152 -2.40 -6.29 0.64
C PRO A 152 -2.87 -5.03 -0.10
N ARG A 153 -3.53 -4.10 0.58
CA ARG A 153 -4.12 -2.90 -0.04
C ARG A 153 -3.08 -1.82 -0.35
N THR A 154 -1.97 -1.77 0.42
CA THR A 154 -0.81 -0.92 0.14
C THR A 154 0.40 -1.70 -0.35
N ASP A 155 0.33 -3.04 -0.38
CA ASP A 155 1.43 -3.94 -0.71
C ASP A 155 2.61 -3.85 0.26
N LEU A 156 2.34 -3.75 1.57
CA LEU A 156 3.35 -3.71 2.63
C LEU A 156 3.21 -4.91 3.57
N ALA A 157 4.31 -5.32 4.16
CA ALA A 157 4.34 -6.34 5.22
C ALA A 157 5.45 -6.07 6.23
N LEU A 158 5.22 -6.51 7.46
CA LEU A 158 6.16 -6.46 8.56
C LEU A 158 6.49 -7.87 9.04
N LEU A 159 7.78 -8.18 9.03
CA LEU A 159 8.34 -9.43 9.53
C LEU A 159 9.09 -9.19 10.83
N LYS A 160 9.32 -10.27 11.60
CA LYS A 160 10.17 -10.28 12.80
C LYS A 160 11.13 -11.46 12.75
N ILE A 161 12.40 -11.17 12.91
CA ILE A 161 13.46 -12.19 13.15
C ILE A 161 13.91 -12.11 14.62
N ASP A 162 14.32 -13.22 15.18
CA ASP A 162 14.80 -13.31 16.58
C ASP A 162 16.32 -13.10 16.63
N GLU A 163 16.71 -11.81 16.62
CA GLU A 163 18.10 -11.37 16.76
C GLU A 163 18.12 -9.96 17.39
N LYS A 164 19.27 -9.58 17.96
CA LYS A 164 19.48 -8.31 18.64
C LYS A 164 20.72 -7.59 18.10
N ASN A 165 20.80 -6.29 18.43
CA ASN A 165 21.93 -5.43 18.03
C ASN A 165 22.14 -5.38 16.52
N LEU A 166 21.05 -5.47 15.77
CA LEU A 166 21.06 -5.37 14.31
C LEU A 166 21.20 -3.93 13.84
N PRO A 167 21.89 -3.68 12.72
CA PRO A 167 21.83 -2.38 12.05
C PRO A 167 20.39 -2.14 11.58
N PHE A 168 19.92 -0.91 11.65
CA PHE A 168 18.56 -0.55 11.23
C PHE A 168 18.52 0.83 10.57
N LEU A 169 17.45 1.07 9.81
CA LEU A 169 17.20 2.29 9.05
C LEU A 169 16.06 3.08 9.67
N THR A 170 16.07 4.38 9.42
CA THR A 170 15.02 5.31 9.88
C THR A 170 14.26 5.87 8.69
N PHE A 171 12.96 6.05 8.84
CA PHE A 171 12.13 6.72 7.86
C PHE A 171 12.39 8.22 7.86
N GLY A 172 12.45 8.81 6.66
CA GLY A 172 12.43 10.24 6.41
C GLY A 172 11.04 10.70 5.94
N ASP A 173 10.90 12.00 5.72
CA ASP A 173 9.64 12.62 5.32
C ASP A 173 9.48 12.63 3.78
N SER A 174 8.68 11.72 3.24
CA SER A 174 8.35 11.67 1.81
C SER A 174 7.45 12.82 1.33
N ASP A 175 6.74 13.51 2.23
CA ASP A 175 5.89 14.64 1.84
C ASP A 175 6.74 15.86 1.44
N SER A 176 7.91 16.05 2.07
CA SER A 176 8.85 17.15 1.81
C SER A 176 9.64 17.01 0.51
N LEU A 177 9.70 15.79 -0.08
CA LEU A 177 10.46 15.53 -1.31
C LEU A 177 10.03 16.43 -2.47
N LYS A 178 11.01 16.83 -3.28
CA LYS A 178 10.80 17.60 -4.52
C LYS A 178 11.22 16.80 -5.75
N ILE A 179 10.51 17.01 -6.84
CA ILE A 179 10.90 16.45 -8.15
C ILE A 179 12.27 16.99 -8.52
N GLY A 180 13.17 16.11 -8.98
CA GLY A 180 14.56 16.40 -9.30
C GLY A 180 15.55 16.14 -8.16
N GLU A 181 15.13 15.87 -6.94
CA GLU A 181 16.03 15.47 -5.86
C GLU A 181 16.63 14.09 -6.11
N TRP A 182 17.92 13.93 -5.79
CA TRP A 182 18.62 12.66 -5.88
C TRP A 182 18.03 11.63 -4.91
N VAL A 183 17.91 10.40 -5.41
CA VAL A 183 17.49 9.25 -4.61
C VAL A 183 18.38 8.04 -4.90
N VAL A 184 18.46 7.15 -3.91
CA VAL A 184 19.25 5.91 -3.99
C VAL A 184 18.34 4.74 -3.66
N ALA A 185 18.22 3.79 -4.57
CA ALA A 185 17.51 2.54 -4.34
C ALA A 185 18.49 1.43 -3.98
N ILE A 186 18.20 0.68 -2.94
CA ILE A 186 19.00 -0.49 -2.54
C ILE A 186 18.08 -1.72 -2.51
N GLY A 187 18.63 -2.85 -2.92
CA GLY A 187 18.01 -4.16 -2.82
C GLY A 187 19.07 -5.24 -2.69
N ASN A 188 18.66 -6.45 -2.42
CA ASN A 188 19.52 -7.65 -2.39
C ASN A 188 18.95 -8.70 -3.33
N PRO A 189 19.02 -8.47 -4.66
CA PRO A 189 18.45 -9.39 -5.63
C PRO A 189 19.15 -10.75 -5.55
N PHE A 190 18.37 -11.81 -5.48
CA PHE A 190 18.85 -13.20 -5.46
C PHE A 190 19.74 -13.59 -4.27
N GLY A 191 19.90 -12.75 -3.26
CA GLY A 191 20.78 -13.02 -2.10
C GLY A 191 22.28 -13.05 -2.43
N ILE A 192 22.67 -12.49 -3.57
CA ILE A 192 24.09 -12.43 -3.99
C ILE A 192 24.85 -11.21 -3.47
N GLY A 193 24.16 -10.39 -2.65
CA GLY A 193 24.67 -9.15 -2.05
C GLY A 193 23.85 -7.93 -2.40
N ALA A 194 23.91 -6.93 -1.52
CA ALA A 194 23.18 -5.69 -1.69
C ALA A 194 23.68 -4.91 -2.94
N THR A 195 22.75 -4.43 -3.73
CA THR A 195 22.99 -3.64 -4.94
C THR A 195 22.40 -2.24 -4.76
N LEU A 196 23.15 -1.22 -5.15
CA LEU A 196 22.78 0.18 -5.09
C LEU A 196 22.59 0.74 -6.50
N THR A 197 21.49 1.45 -6.72
CA THR A 197 21.26 2.26 -7.92
C THR A 197 20.87 3.68 -7.52
N ALA A 198 21.23 4.67 -8.34
CA ALA A 198 20.93 6.07 -8.09
C ALA A 198 20.15 6.69 -9.25
N GLY A 199 19.33 7.66 -8.93
CA GLY A 199 18.50 8.42 -9.86
C GLY A 199 17.89 9.63 -9.16
N ILE A 200 16.79 10.13 -9.69
CA ILE A 200 16.06 11.28 -9.12
C ILE A 200 14.60 10.93 -8.83
N VAL A 201 13.95 11.77 -8.05
CA VAL A 201 12.49 11.80 -7.98
C VAL A 201 11.95 12.34 -9.29
N SER A 202 11.44 11.45 -10.15
CA SER A 202 10.90 11.83 -11.47
C SER A 202 9.47 12.38 -11.37
N ALA A 203 8.67 11.88 -10.42
CA ALA A 203 7.32 12.37 -10.11
C ALA A 203 6.89 11.95 -8.71
N LYS A 204 5.83 12.56 -8.20
CA LYS A 204 5.15 12.21 -6.94
C LYS A 204 3.66 12.01 -7.19
N GLY A 205 3.03 11.23 -6.33
CA GLY A 205 1.58 11.07 -6.38
C GLY A 205 1.10 10.27 -7.58
N ARG A 206 1.86 9.27 -8.05
CA ARG A 206 1.40 8.36 -9.10
C ARG A 206 0.31 7.47 -8.57
N GLN A 207 -0.84 7.51 -9.22
CA GLN A 207 -2.10 6.88 -8.80
C GLN A 207 -2.76 6.21 -9.99
N ASP A 208 -3.78 5.37 -9.73
CA ASP A 208 -4.62 4.71 -10.73
C ASP A 208 -3.83 3.82 -11.72
N LEU A 209 -2.75 3.20 -11.22
CA LEU A 209 -1.90 2.28 -11.97
C LEU A 209 -2.39 0.82 -11.86
N GLY A 210 -3.29 0.51 -10.91
CA GLY A 210 -3.85 -0.81 -10.68
C GLY A 210 -2.89 -1.79 -10.00
N ILE A 211 -1.84 -1.28 -9.35
CA ILE A 211 -0.83 -2.06 -8.63
C ILE A 211 -1.33 -2.40 -7.22
N ALA A 212 -1.87 -1.40 -6.50
CA ALA A 212 -2.41 -1.53 -5.17
C ALA A 212 -3.75 -0.78 -5.03
N SER A 213 -4.51 -1.05 -3.96
CA SER A 213 -5.77 -0.33 -3.72
C SER A 213 -5.55 1.12 -3.29
N TYR A 214 -4.46 1.37 -2.58
CA TYR A 214 -4.06 2.71 -2.13
C TYR A 214 -2.71 3.06 -2.75
N GLU A 215 -2.75 3.88 -3.77
CA GLU A 215 -1.59 4.29 -4.55
C GLU A 215 -1.28 5.77 -4.38
N ASP A 216 -0.03 6.10 -4.09
CA ASP A 216 0.51 7.47 -4.03
C ASP A 216 2.01 7.42 -4.36
N PHE A 217 2.42 6.60 -5.36
CA PHE A 217 3.81 6.23 -5.56
C PHE A 217 4.73 7.41 -5.86
N ILE A 218 5.94 7.32 -5.33
CA ILE A 218 7.10 8.08 -5.79
C ILE A 218 7.61 7.39 -7.05
N GLN A 219 7.73 8.14 -8.15
CA GLN A 219 8.37 7.67 -9.38
C GLN A 219 9.83 8.07 -9.37
N THR A 220 10.72 7.14 -9.73
CA THR A 220 12.16 7.37 -9.87
C THR A 220 12.70 6.72 -11.14
N ASP A 221 13.80 7.25 -11.65
CA ASP A 221 14.63 6.65 -12.69
C ASP A 221 15.86 5.92 -12.12
N ALA A 222 16.00 5.83 -10.79
CA ALA A 222 16.88 4.84 -10.18
C ALA A 222 16.45 3.43 -10.63
N ALA A 223 17.37 2.63 -11.12
CA ALA A 223 17.03 1.34 -11.71
C ALA A 223 16.45 0.37 -10.67
N ILE A 224 15.17 0.05 -10.82
CA ILE A 224 14.48 -0.98 -10.06
C ILE A 224 14.33 -2.21 -10.94
N ASN A 225 14.78 -3.34 -10.44
CA ASN A 225 14.69 -4.64 -11.13
C ASN A 225 14.08 -5.69 -10.21
N PRO A 226 13.63 -6.85 -10.74
CA PRO A 226 13.22 -7.98 -9.92
C PRO A 226 14.26 -8.29 -8.83
N GLY A 227 13.79 -8.37 -7.58
CA GLY A 227 14.64 -8.54 -6.39
C GLY A 227 14.87 -7.26 -5.58
N ASN A 228 14.71 -6.04 -6.14
CA ASN A 228 14.74 -4.81 -5.37
C ASN A 228 13.40 -4.53 -4.65
N SER A 229 12.30 -5.20 -5.03
CA SER A 229 10.98 -5.05 -4.38
C SER A 229 11.07 -5.35 -2.89
N GLY A 230 10.51 -4.47 -2.07
CA GLY A 230 10.60 -4.48 -0.61
C GLY A 230 11.85 -3.78 -0.05
N GLY A 231 12.83 -3.49 -0.88
CA GLY A 231 14.03 -2.73 -0.48
C GLY A 231 13.77 -1.23 -0.31
N PRO A 232 14.66 -0.50 0.38
CA PRO A 232 14.50 0.92 0.68
C PRO A 232 14.88 1.82 -0.50
N LEU A 233 14.18 2.97 -0.62
CA LEU A 233 14.55 4.14 -1.39
C LEU A 233 15.00 5.23 -0.43
N PHE A 234 16.15 5.85 -0.66
CA PHE A 234 16.77 6.85 0.23
C PHE A 234 16.81 8.25 -0.39
N ASN A 235 16.78 9.26 0.48
CA ASN A 235 17.28 10.60 0.17
C ASN A 235 18.81 10.67 0.39
N LEU A 236 19.44 11.81 0.05
CA LEU A 236 20.87 12.00 0.27
C LEU A 236 21.27 12.14 1.74
N GLN A 237 20.32 12.26 2.68
CA GLN A 237 20.56 12.24 4.12
C GLN A 237 20.67 10.81 4.65
N GLY A 238 20.43 9.79 3.80
CA GLY A 238 20.44 8.38 4.20
C GLY A 238 19.22 7.98 5.02
N GLU A 239 18.08 8.65 4.79
CA GLU A 239 16.78 8.32 5.37
C GLU A 239 15.92 7.60 4.33
N VAL A 240 15.15 6.61 4.77
CA VAL A 240 14.23 5.87 3.91
C VAL A 240 13.02 6.74 3.57
N ILE A 241 12.90 7.12 2.30
CA ILE A 241 11.79 7.93 1.80
C ILE A 241 10.74 7.12 1.03
N GLY A 242 11.02 5.83 0.81
CA GLY A 242 10.07 4.92 0.17
C GLY A 242 10.48 3.47 0.25
N VAL A 243 9.53 2.58 -0.11
CA VAL A 243 9.73 1.14 -0.27
C VAL A 243 9.59 0.81 -1.75
N ASN A 244 10.65 0.31 -2.39
CA ASN A 244 10.65 -0.08 -3.79
C ASN A 244 9.62 -1.20 -4.00
N THR A 245 8.74 -1.06 -4.99
CA THR A 245 7.60 -1.97 -5.13
C THR A 245 7.48 -2.54 -6.53
N ALA A 246 7.50 -1.69 -7.55
CA ALA A 246 7.18 -2.09 -8.91
C ALA A 246 7.93 -1.27 -9.95
N ILE A 247 7.89 -1.73 -11.20
CA ILE A 247 8.26 -0.96 -12.39
C ILE A 247 7.06 -0.84 -13.31
N PHE A 248 6.98 0.28 -14.01
CA PHE A 248 6.03 0.40 -15.12
C PHE A 248 6.73 -0.05 -16.40
N THR A 249 6.27 -1.16 -16.98
CA THR A 249 6.97 -1.79 -18.12
C THR A 249 6.01 -2.44 -19.10
N ARG A 250 6.40 -2.55 -20.36
CA ARG A 250 5.70 -3.32 -21.39
C ARG A 250 6.44 -4.61 -21.77
N SER A 251 7.72 -4.71 -21.44
CA SER A 251 8.59 -5.81 -21.84
C SER A 251 9.02 -6.71 -20.68
N GLY A 252 8.60 -6.38 -19.42
CA GLY A 252 9.05 -7.07 -18.22
C GLY A 252 10.38 -6.57 -17.64
N GLY A 253 11.15 -5.78 -18.39
CA GLY A 253 12.40 -5.18 -17.93
C GLY A 253 12.23 -3.71 -17.52
N TYR A 254 13.20 -3.17 -16.80
CA TYR A 254 13.23 -1.76 -16.40
C TYR A 254 13.32 -0.84 -17.64
N MET A 255 12.42 0.15 -17.71
CA MET A 255 12.31 1.11 -18.80
C MET A 255 12.39 2.58 -18.32
N GLY A 256 13.10 2.86 -17.23
CA GLY A 256 13.26 4.20 -16.68
C GLY A 256 12.12 4.64 -15.74
N ILE A 257 11.22 3.74 -15.34
CA ILE A 257 10.09 4.05 -14.44
C ILE A 257 10.07 3.03 -13.31
N GLY A 258 10.67 3.40 -12.18
CA GLY A 258 10.55 2.72 -10.90
C GLY A 258 9.49 3.38 -10.03
N LEU A 259 8.80 2.59 -9.23
CA LEU A 259 7.72 3.02 -8.33
C LEU A 259 8.02 2.56 -6.91
N SER A 260 7.91 3.50 -5.96
CA SER A 260 8.14 3.23 -4.53
C SER A 260 6.97 3.75 -3.70
N ILE A 261 6.54 2.98 -2.70
CA ILE A 261 5.53 3.38 -1.72
C ILE A 261 6.16 4.46 -0.83
N PRO A 262 5.52 5.64 -0.63
CA PRO A 262 6.08 6.71 0.19
C PRO A 262 6.30 6.30 1.64
N SER A 263 7.38 6.77 2.26
CA SER A 263 7.72 6.47 3.66
C SER A 263 6.61 6.83 4.64
N ARG A 264 5.90 7.95 4.44
CA ARG A 264 4.77 8.34 5.29
C ARG A 264 3.65 7.28 5.28
N MET A 265 3.34 6.74 4.11
CA MET A 265 2.36 5.64 3.99
C MET A 265 2.90 4.37 4.64
N ALA A 266 4.17 4.02 4.37
CA ALA A 266 4.81 2.84 4.95
C ALA A 266 4.86 2.91 6.47
N GLN A 267 5.30 4.03 7.04
CA GLN A 267 5.38 4.22 8.49
C GLN A 267 4.01 4.09 9.16
N ASN A 268 2.97 4.74 8.61
CA ASN A 268 1.61 4.64 9.17
C ASN A 268 1.10 3.19 9.19
N VAL A 269 1.31 2.43 8.12
CA VAL A 269 0.94 1.01 8.02
C VAL A 269 1.73 0.16 9.03
N ILE A 270 3.04 0.36 9.10
CA ILE A 270 3.94 -0.40 9.98
C ILE A 270 3.65 -0.12 11.46
N ASP A 271 3.42 1.14 11.83
CA ASP A 271 3.08 1.53 13.22
C ASP A 271 1.78 0.82 13.66
N GLN A 272 0.74 0.81 12.82
CA GLN A 272 -0.49 0.09 13.12
C GLN A 272 -0.27 -1.43 13.25
N ILE A 273 0.56 -2.04 12.39
CA ILE A 273 0.89 -3.47 12.49
C ILE A 273 1.66 -3.77 13.79
N ILE A 274 2.58 -2.90 14.21
CA ILE A 274 3.31 -3.06 15.48
C ILE A 274 2.35 -3.00 16.67
N GLU A 275 1.40 -2.06 16.66
CA GLU A 275 0.47 -1.82 17.77
C GLU A 275 -0.62 -2.90 17.86
N THR A 276 -1.23 -3.28 16.75
CA THR A 276 -2.46 -4.09 16.72
C THR A 276 -2.36 -5.39 15.91
N GLY A 277 -1.32 -5.57 15.11
CA GLY A 277 -1.15 -6.69 14.18
C GLY A 277 -1.90 -6.53 12.86
N ILE A 278 -2.78 -5.55 12.74
CA ILE A 278 -3.64 -5.31 11.55
C ILE A 278 -3.66 -3.82 11.20
N VAL A 279 -3.99 -3.51 9.95
CA VAL A 279 -4.16 -2.14 9.48
C VAL A 279 -5.65 -1.79 9.44
N ASN A 280 -6.09 -0.95 10.37
CA ASN A 280 -7.46 -0.44 10.42
C ASN A 280 -7.56 0.87 9.65
N ARG A 281 -8.41 0.91 8.64
CA ARG A 281 -8.60 2.12 7.84
C ARG A 281 -9.78 2.94 8.31
N ALA A 282 -9.56 4.26 8.37
CA ALA A 282 -10.65 5.16 8.64
C ALA A 282 -11.61 5.23 7.44
N TYR A 283 -12.87 5.50 7.75
CA TYR A 283 -13.99 5.55 6.83
C TYR A 283 -14.84 6.78 7.08
N LEU A 284 -15.20 7.49 6.00
CA LEU A 284 -16.06 8.67 6.07
C LEU A 284 -17.47 8.40 5.53
N GLY A 285 -17.60 7.55 4.53
CA GLY A 285 -18.89 7.16 3.94
C GLY A 285 -19.41 8.15 2.91
N ILE A 286 -18.57 8.53 1.96
CA ILE A 286 -18.90 9.39 0.82
C ILE A 286 -18.50 8.72 -0.48
N ILE A 287 -19.27 8.95 -1.54
CA ILE A 287 -18.90 8.63 -2.91
C ILE A 287 -18.43 9.93 -3.57
N LEU A 288 -17.24 9.87 -4.15
CA LEU A 288 -16.53 11.03 -4.65
C LEU A 288 -16.44 11.02 -6.17
N GLN A 289 -16.53 12.21 -6.77
CA GLN A 289 -16.35 12.44 -8.20
C GLN A 289 -15.36 13.59 -8.42
N PRO A 290 -14.42 13.47 -9.39
CA PRO A 290 -13.55 14.59 -9.73
C PRO A 290 -14.35 15.75 -10.33
N VAL A 291 -13.90 16.97 -10.06
CA VAL A 291 -14.45 18.18 -10.69
C VAL A 291 -13.66 18.44 -11.97
N ASP A 292 -14.22 18.05 -13.13
CA ASP A 292 -13.67 18.36 -14.44
C ASP A 292 -14.11 19.76 -14.93
N LYS A 293 -13.64 20.16 -16.12
CA LYS A 293 -13.93 21.48 -16.71
C LYS A 293 -15.42 21.72 -16.93
N ASP A 294 -16.12 20.70 -17.42
CA ASP A 294 -17.52 20.82 -17.79
C ASP A 294 -18.36 20.94 -16.53
N LEU A 295 -18.05 20.13 -15.51
CA LEU A 295 -18.72 20.17 -14.21
C LEU A 295 -18.42 21.50 -13.48
N ALA A 296 -17.17 21.97 -13.50
CA ALA A 296 -16.80 23.26 -12.91
C ALA A 296 -17.58 24.42 -13.55
N SER A 297 -17.69 24.42 -14.89
CA SER A 297 -18.46 25.43 -15.63
C SER A 297 -19.96 25.34 -15.32
N ALA A 298 -20.53 24.13 -15.26
CA ALA A 298 -21.94 23.93 -14.95
C ALA A 298 -22.31 24.33 -13.51
N LEU A 299 -21.35 24.24 -12.59
CA LEU A 299 -21.50 24.61 -11.18
C LEU A 299 -21.03 26.05 -10.90
N GLU A 300 -20.68 26.83 -11.94
CA GLU A 300 -20.20 28.23 -11.84
C GLU A 300 -19.01 28.39 -10.85
N LEU A 301 -18.09 27.40 -10.84
CA LEU A 301 -16.91 27.44 -9.98
C LEU A 301 -15.83 28.34 -10.58
N GLU A 302 -15.15 29.11 -9.75
CA GLU A 302 -14.03 29.96 -10.15
C GLU A 302 -12.84 29.15 -10.72
N ASN A 303 -12.68 27.90 -10.26
CA ASN A 303 -11.63 26.99 -10.69
C ASN A 303 -12.08 25.52 -10.57
N GLN A 304 -11.21 24.58 -11.03
CA GLN A 304 -11.45 23.12 -10.95
C GLN A 304 -10.91 22.52 -9.64
N GLU A 305 -10.90 23.28 -8.56
CA GLU A 305 -10.38 22.81 -7.29
C GLU A 305 -11.46 22.07 -6.50
N GLY A 306 -11.01 21.00 -5.82
CA GLY A 306 -11.85 20.21 -4.95
C GLY A 306 -12.39 18.92 -5.58
N VAL A 307 -13.20 18.24 -4.81
CA VAL A 307 -13.82 16.95 -5.15
C VAL A 307 -15.29 17.00 -4.79
N LEU A 308 -16.16 16.62 -5.74
CA LEU A 308 -17.60 16.60 -5.54
C LEU A 308 -18.03 15.35 -4.75
N ILE A 309 -18.90 15.52 -3.76
CA ILE A 309 -19.64 14.43 -3.13
C ILE A 309 -20.83 14.07 -4.01
N SER A 310 -20.75 12.95 -4.72
CA SER A 310 -21.84 12.47 -5.57
C SER A 310 -22.91 11.71 -4.79
N ASP A 311 -22.55 11.14 -3.63
CA ASP A 311 -23.52 10.52 -2.70
C ASP A 311 -22.94 10.43 -1.27
N VAL A 312 -23.82 10.33 -0.28
CA VAL A 312 -23.47 10.15 1.14
C VAL A 312 -24.16 8.91 1.67
N VAL A 313 -23.36 7.95 2.14
CA VAL A 313 -23.87 6.69 2.68
C VAL A 313 -24.72 6.96 3.93
N LYS A 314 -25.94 6.45 3.96
CA LYS A 314 -26.89 6.65 5.07
C LYS A 314 -26.32 6.07 6.37
N GLY A 315 -26.36 6.86 7.44
CA GLY A 315 -25.86 6.47 8.76
C GLY A 315 -24.34 6.58 8.93
N SER A 316 -23.62 6.90 7.85
CA SER A 316 -22.16 7.06 7.88
C SER A 316 -21.69 8.23 8.74
N PRO A 317 -20.38 8.29 9.08
CA PRO A 317 -19.77 9.47 9.68
C PRO A 317 -20.04 10.77 8.93
N ALA A 318 -20.01 10.73 7.59
CA ALA A 318 -20.32 11.88 6.74
C ALA A 318 -21.77 12.37 6.92
N ALA A 319 -22.75 11.45 6.92
CA ALA A 319 -24.14 11.79 7.14
C ALA A 319 -24.37 12.39 8.53
N LYS A 320 -23.73 11.83 9.57
CA LYS A 320 -23.79 12.34 10.94
C LYS A 320 -23.16 13.72 11.09
N ALA A 321 -22.10 14.02 10.33
CA ALA A 321 -21.45 15.33 10.28
C ALA A 321 -22.21 16.37 9.45
N GLY A 322 -23.28 15.98 8.75
CA GLY A 322 -24.09 16.86 7.94
C GLY A 322 -23.52 17.15 6.54
N LEU A 323 -22.60 16.30 6.04
CA LEU A 323 -22.19 16.31 4.63
C LEU A 323 -23.37 15.91 3.76
N GLN A 324 -23.47 16.48 2.56
CA GLN A 324 -24.60 16.29 1.65
C GLN A 324 -24.10 16.02 0.23
N GLN A 325 -24.92 15.32 -0.56
CA GLN A 325 -24.75 15.26 -1.99
C GLN A 325 -24.72 16.67 -2.59
N GLY A 326 -23.76 16.91 -3.49
CA GLY A 326 -23.55 18.23 -4.10
C GLY A 326 -22.54 19.11 -3.38
N ASP A 327 -22.05 18.74 -2.19
CA ASP A 327 -20.93 19.44 -1.55
C ASP A 327 -19.64 19.23 -2.34
N ILE A 328 -18.83 20.28 -2.48
CA ILE A 328 -17.49 20.20 -3.04
C ILE A 328 -16.48 20.35 -1.92
N ILE A 329 -15.72 19.30 -1.64
CA ILE A 329 -14.66 19.31 -0.62
C ILE A 329 -13.46 20.06 -1.19
N LEU A 330 -13.13 21.22 -0.60
CA LEU A 330 -12.01 22.08 -0.98
C LEU A 330 -10.75 21.78 -0.16
N GLN A 331 -10.93 21.50 1.15
CA GLN A 331 -9.82 21.23 2.08
C GLN A 331 -10.21 20.15 3.09
N TYR A 332 -9.20 19.42 3.56
CA TYR A 332 -9.26 18.57 4.75
C TYR A 332 -8.09 18.92 5.69
N ASN A 333 -8.35 19.10 6.98
CA ASN A 333 -7.36 19.50 7.98
C ASN A 333 -6.43 20.64 7.49
N ASP A 334 -7.04 21.68 6.90
CA ASP A 334 -6.40 22.87 6.32
C ASP A 334 -5.46 22.58 5.10
N LYS A 335 -5.45 21.33 4.58
CA LYS A 335 -4.73 20.93 3.36
C LYS A 335 -5.67 20.97 2.15
N PRO A 336 -5.27 21.49 0.97
CA PRO A 336 -6.12 21.54 -0.21
C PRO A 336 -6.36 20.14 -0.78
N VAL A 337 -7.59 19.88 -1.21
CA VAL A 337 -7.99 18.67 -1.91
C VAL A 337 -7.81 18.86 -3.42
N LYS A 338 -6.95 18.03 -4.04
CA LYS A 338 -6.66 18.12 -5.47
C LYS A 338 -7.27 16.96 -6.27
N THR A 339 -7.33 15.78 -5.71
CA THR A 339 -7.84 14.57 -6.40
C THR A 339 -8.64 13.69 -5.45
N VAL A 340 -9.58 12.92 -6.02
CA VAL A 340 -10.37 11.91 -5.30
C VAL A 340 -9.45 10.91 -4.60
N THR A 341 -8.48 10.36 -5.33
CA THR A 341 -7.57 9.33 -4.82
C THR A 341 -6.72 9.85 -3.66
N LYS A 342 -6.21 11.11 -3.75
CA LYS A 342 -5.44 11.72 -2.65
C LYS A 342 -6.30 11.86 -1.39
N LEU A 343 -7.52 12.38 -1.50
CA LEU A 343 -8.42 12.53 -0.35
C LEU A 343 -8.78 11.17 0.26
N ARG A 344 -9.12 10.17 -0.58
CA ARG A 344 -9.42 8.81 -0.15
C ARG A 344 -8.25 8.19 0.62
N ASN A 345 -7.03 8.30 0.09
CA ASN A 345 -5.84 7.75 0.72
C ASN A 345 -5.53 8.43 2.06
N GLU A 346 -5.66 9.76 2.11
CA GLU A 346 -5.44 10.52 3.35
C GLU A 346 -6.44 10.14 4.45
N ILE A 347 -7.73 9.99 4.09
CA ILE A 347 -8.75 9.54 5.05
C ILE A 347 -8.42 8.11 5.53
N ALA A 348 -8.08 7.20 4.61
CA ALA A 348 -7.80 5.82 4.93
C ALA A 348 -6.56 5.61 5.83
N LEU A 349 -5.59 6.54 5.78
CA LEU A 349 -4.40 6.53 6.63
C LEU A 349 -4.63 7.15 8.02
N MET A 350 -5.79 7.78 8.26
CA MET A 350 -6.14 8.27 9.60
C MET A 350 -6.57 7.11 10.49
N ASN A 351 -6.54 7.33 11.80
CA ASN A 351 -7.06 6.36 12.76
C ASN A 351 -8.58 6.41 12.83
N PRO A 352 -9.28 5.27 12.82
CA PRO A 352 -10.69 5.22 13.14
C PRO A 352 -10.98 5.92 14.49
N GLY A 353 -12.09 6.66 14.56
CA GLY A 353 -12.44 7.47 15.73
C GLY A 353 -11.81 8.86 15.77
N SER A 354 -10.78 9.16 14.94
CA SER A 354 -10.22 10.49 14.86
C SER A 354 -11.17 11.46 14.14
N GLU A 355 -11.02 12.74 14.41
CA GLU A 355 -11.78 13.79 13.75
C GLU A 355 -11.08 14.28 12.48
N ILE A 356 -11.87 14.52 11.44
CA ILE A 356 -11.44 15.18 10.21
C ILE A 356 -12.24 16.48 10.04
N LYS A 357 -11.53 17.59 9.84
CA LYS A 357 -12.11 18.90 9.52
C LYS A 357 -12.17 19.06 8.02
N LEU A 358 -13.35 19.30 7.47
CA LEU A 358 -13.59 19.45 6.04
C LEU A 358 -14.12 20.83 5.73
N GLN A 359 -13.46 21.55 4.84
CA GLN A 359 -14.03 22.78 4.26
C GLN A 359 -14.71 22.40 2.95
N VAL A 360 -16.01 22.60 2.88
CA VAL A 360 -16.82 22.33 1.69
C VAL A 360 -17.47 23.59 1.14
N LEU A 361 -17.68 23.60 -0.18
CA LEU A 361 -18.50 24.57 -0.86
C LEU A 361 -19.90 24.00 -1.04
N ARG A 362 -20.91 24.66 -0.45
CA ARG A 362 -22.33 24.34 -0.56
C ARG A 362 -23.11 25.59 -0.93
N ASN A 363 -23.86 25.60 -2.02
CA ASN A 363 -24.61 26.74 -2.52
C ASN A 363 -23.75 28.02 -2.58
N ASN A 364 -22.56 27.93 -3.15
CA ASN A 364 -21.54 28.99 -3.26
C ASN A 364 -21.07 29.59 -1.93
N LYS A 365 -21.28 28.88 -0.79
CA LYS A 365 -20.80 29.27 0.53
C LYS A 365 -19.82 28.27 1.05
N LYS A 366 -18.65 28.71 1.53
CA LYS A 366 -17.67 27.87 2.22
C LYS A 366 -18.17 27.62 3.64
N ILE A 367 -18.33 26.36 4.00
CA ILE A 367 -18.69 25.90 5.34
C ILE A 367 -17.67 24.90 5.83
N THR A 368 -17.45 24.87 7.12
CA THR A 368 -16.54 23.90 7.75
C THR A 368 -17.36 22.90 8.55
N LEU A 369 -17.15 21.62 8.31
CA LEU A 369 -17.78 20.51 9.01
C LEU A 369 -16.70 19.64 9.62
N THR A 370 -16.97 19.09 10.80
CA THR A 370 -16.09 18.10 11.46
C THR A 370 -16.81 16.77 11.53
N ALA A 371 -16.13 15.72 11.08
CA ALA A 371 -16.63 14.35 11.12
C ALA A 371 -15.72 13.46 11.96
N ALA A 372 -16.30 12.65 12.86
CA ALA A 372 -15.59 11.57 13.52
C ALA A 372 -15.55 10.37 12.56
N LEU A 373 -14.33 9.92 12.19
CA LEU A 373 -14.14 8.86 11.21
C LEU A 373 -14.55 7.49 11.79
N GLY A 374 -15.25 6.69 11.01
CA GLY A 374 -15.54 5.29 11.31
C GLY A 374 -14.39 4.35 10.92
N SER A 375 -14.54 3.05 11.16
CA SER A 375 -13.64 2.01 10.66
C SER A 375 -14.20 1.39 9.38
N MET A 376 -13.39 1.37 8.32
CA MET A 376 -13.78 0.74 7.05
C MET A 376 -13.95 -0.78 7.22
N ASP A 377 -13.05 -1.41 7.94
CA ASP A 377 -13.10 -2.86 8.14
C ASP A 377 -14.29 -3.25 9.04
N GLY A 378 -14.65 -2.43 10.01
CA GLY A 378 -15.87 -2.59 10.78
C GLY A 378 -17.14 -2.51 9.93
N GLU A 379 -17.22 -1.56 9.00
CA GLU A 379 -18.36 -1.45 8.06
C GLU A 379 -18.44 -2.65 7.10
N ILE A 380 -17.30 -3.10 6.56
CA ILE A 380 -17.23 -4.27 5.69
C ILE A 380 -17.62 -5.54 6.47
N ILE A 381 -17.06 -5.73 7.67
CA ILE A 381 -17.36 -6.89 8.52
C ILE A 381 -18.85 -6.94 8.85
N SER A 382 -19.46 -5.82 9.23
CA SER A 382 -20.89 -5.80 9.54
C SER A 382 -21.77 -6.12 8.32
N ALA A 383 -21.45 -5.54 7.15
CA ALA A 383 -22.17 -5.80 5.90
C ALA A 383 -22.01 -7.26 5.45
N GLU A 384 -20.79 -7.81 5.50
CA GLU A 384 -20.54 -9.22 5.19
C GLU A 384 -21.24 -10.17 6.17
N LEU A 385 -21.25 -9.84 7.46
CA LEU A 385 -21.96 -10.63 8.48
C LEU A 385 -23.47 -10.65 8.23
N ILE A 386 -24.09 -9.49 7.94
CA ILE A 386 -25.50 -9.41 7.60
C ILE A 386 -25.79 -10.26 6.36
N GLN A 387 -24.96 -10.19 5.34
CA GLN A 387 -25.07 -11.01 4.13
C GLN A 387 -24.90 -12.51 4.43
N LYS A 388 -23.90 -12.88 5.25
CA LYS A 388 -23.67 -14.28 5.69
C LYS A 388 -24.81 -14.79 6.55
N LEU A 389 -25.37 -13.97 7.44
CA LEU A 389 -26.56 -14.32 8.22
C LEU A 389 -27.76 -14.60 7.32
N GLY A 390 -27.82 -13.95 6.15
CA GLY A 390 -28.89 -14.08 5.17
C GLY A 390 -30.19 -13.44 5.65
N ILE A 391 -30.10 -12.26 6.26
CA ILE A 391 -31.26 -11.47 6.69
C ILE A 391 -31.26 -10.11 6.01
N ASP A 392 -32.45 -9.61 5.69
CA ASP A 392 -32.69 -8.21 5.39
C ASP A 392 -33.38 -7.57 6.60
N ILE A 393 -32.95 -6.36 6.92
CA ILE A 393 -33.40 -5.64 8.12
C ILE A 393 -33.83 -4.22 7.77
N GLU A 394 -34.77 -3.69 8.55
CA GLU A 394 -35.19 -2.27 8.45
C GLU A 394 -35.45 -1.67 9.83
N ASN A 395 -35.31 -0.34 9.91
CA ASN A 395 -35.72 0.40 11.09
C ASN A 395 -37.25 0.32 11.26
N ILE A 396 -37.71 0.21 12.49
CA ILE A 396 -39.14 0.17 12.78
C ILE A 396 -39.71 1.58 12.64
N THR A 397 -40.74 1.66 11.79
CA THR A 397 -41.61 2.83 11.65
C THR A 397 -42.94 2.55 12.35
N ALA A 398 -43.78 3.59 12.57
CA ALA A 398 -45.12 3.41 13.09
C ALA A 398 -45.96 2.47 12.22
N GLU A 399 -45.78 2.50 10.90
CA GLU A 399 -46.46 1.63 9.94
C GLU A 399 -45.98 0.17 10.07
N THR A 400 -44.63 -0.05 10.11
CA THR A 400 -44.08 -1.39 10.31
C THR A 400 -44.48 -1.97 11.65
N ALA A 401 -44.49 -1.18 12.73
CA ALA A 401 -44.91 -1.61 14.07
C ALA A 401 -46.36 -2.06 14.08
N ALA A 402 -47.27 -1.27 13.49
CA ALA A 402 -48.67 -1.61 13.37
C ALA A 402 -48.89 -2.91 12.55
N ARG A 403 -48.20 -3.06 11.42
CA ARG A 403 -48.23 -4.27 10.56
C ARG A 403 -47.77 -5.51 11.31
N LEU A 404 -46.81 -5.37 12.24
CA LEU A 404 -46.27 -6.46 13.03
C LEU A 404 -47.05 -6.68 14.36
N GLY A 405 -48.12 -5.92 14.61
CA GLY A 405 -49.02 -6.08 15.76
C GLY A 405 -48.49 -5.50 17.06
N PHE A 406 -47.57 -4.48 16.99
CA PHE A 406 -47.08 -3.78 18.15
C PHE A 406 -47.93 -2.53 18.45
N ASN A 407 -48.23 -2.32 19.74
CA ASN A 407 -48.84 -1.08 20.21
C ASN A 407 -47.74 -0.05 20.48
N GLY A 408 -47.54 0.87 19.54
CA GLY A 408 -46.46 1.86 19.54
C GLY A 408 -45.23 1.39 18.77
N ILE A 409 -44.17 2.23 18.74
CA ILE A 409 -42.91 1.92 18.07
C ILE A 409 -41.95 1.29 19.10
N PRO A 410 -41.73 -0.04 19.08
CA PRO A 410 -40.79 -0.68 19.99
C PRO A 410 -39.36 -0.38 19.62
N ASP A 411 -38.42 -0.38 20.59
CA ASP A 411 -36.99 -0.40 20.33
C ASP A 411 -36.59 -1.68 19.57
N GLY A 412 -35.76 -1.57 18.56
CA GLY A 412 -35.23 -2.68 17.76
C GLY A 412 -35.29 -2.45 16.25
N ILE A 413 -34.93 -3.48 15.52
CA ILE A 413 -34.98 -3.52 14.05
C ILE A 413 -35.81 -4.70 13.57
N ALA A 414 -36.58 -4.54 12.51
CA ALA A 414 -37.41 -5.59 11.96
C ALA A 414 -36.61 -6.44 10.94
N ILE A 415 -36.74 -7.75 11.04
CA ILE A 415 -36.29 -8.68 9.99
C ILE A 415 -37.39 -8.70 8.93
N THR A 416 -37.04 -8.22 7.72
CA THR A 416 -38.00 -8.18 6.57
C THR A 416 -37.92 -9.41 5.72
N ARG A 417 -36.76 -10.04 5.62
CA ARG A 417 -36.55 -11.27 4.86
C ARG A 417 -35.50 -12.15 5.55
N VAL A 418 -35.68 -13.46 5.45
CA VAL A 418 -34.69 -14.48 5.81
C VAL A 418 -34.46 -15.39 4.62
N LYS A 419 -33.21 -15.49 4.15
CA LYS A 419 -32.84 -16.33 3.01
C LYS A 419 -32.96 -17.81 3.39
N PRO A 420 -33.68 -18.63 2.62
CA PRO A 420 -33.78 -20.06 2.88
C PRO A 420 -32.39 -20.73 2.92
N GLY A 421 -32.19 -21.64 3.91
CA GLY A 421 -30.93 -22.33 4.12
C GLY A 421 -29.80 -21.51 4.75
N SER A 422 -30.02 -20.21 5.00
CA SER A 422 -29.03 -19.34 5.67
C SER A 422 -28.83 -19.70 7.14
N PRO A 423 -27.74 -19.28 7.77
CA PRO A 423 -27.53 -19.43 9.22
C PRO A 423 -28.68 -18.90 10.07
N ALA A 424 -29.26 -17.76 9.69
CA ALA A 424 -30.44 -17.20 10.37
C ALA A 424 -31.68 -18.09 10.23
N ALA A 425 -31.93 -18.66 9.05
CA ALA A 425 -33.01 -19.61 8.83
C ALA A 425 -32.83 -20.89 9.66
N GLN A 426 -31.61 -21.43 9.72
CA GLN A 426 -31.24 -22.60 10.50
C GLN A 426 -31.41 -22.35 12.00
N ALA A 427 -31.12 -21.15 12.48
CA ALA A 427 -31.34 -20.72 13.85
C ALA A 427 -32.83 -20.50 14.18
N GLY A 428 -33.74 -20.53 13.18
CA GLY A 428 -35.17 -20.37 13.36
C GLY A 428 -35.68 -18.93 13.29
N LEU A 429 -34.85 -17.97 12.82
CA LEU A 429 -35.29 -16.59 12.57
C LEU A 429 -36.29 -16.54 11.39
N ARG A 430 -37.23 -15.62 11.50
CA ARG A 430 -38.31 -15.43 10.51
C ARG A 430 -38.55 -13.94 10.22
N PRO A 431 -39.06 -13.59 9.05
CA PRO A 431 -39.59 -12.26 8.82
C PRO A 431 -40.63 -11.85 9.87
N GLY A 432 -40.63 -10.60 10.28
CA GLY A 432 -41.48 -10.06 11.29
C GLY A 432 -40.93 -10.15 12.71
N PHE A 433 -39.82 -10.79 12.95
CA PHE A 433 -39.11 -10.77 14.22
C PHE A 433 -38.36 -9.47 14.42
N LEU A 434 -38.22 -9.01 15.66
CA LEU A 434 -37.50 -7.81 16.03
C LEU A 434 -36.17 -8.16 16.71
N ILE A 435 -35.07 -7.72 16.18
CA ILE A 435 -33.77 -7.78 16.85
C ILE A 435 -33.71 -6.59 17.82
N THR A 436 -33.59 -6.85 19.12
CA THR A 436 -33.51 -5.84 20.18
C THR A 436 -32.13 -5.80 20.84
N GLY A 437 -31.24 -6.71 20.48
CA GLY A 437 -29.88 -6.74 20.99
C GLY A 437 -29.01 -7.79 20.32
N VAL A 438 -27.69 -7.59 20.49
CA VAL A 438 -26.64 -8.49 20.07
C VAL A 438 -25.79 -8.86 21.28
N ALA A 439 -25.43 -10.12 21.41
CA ALA A 439 -24.50 -10.57 22.43
C ALA A 439 -23.44 -11.51 21.87
N VAL A 440 -22.24 -11.41 22.40
CA VAL A 440 -21.11 -12.30 22.09
C VAL A 440 -20.83 -13.24 23.25
N ALA A 441 -21.28 -12.84 24.45
CA ALA A 441 -21.31 -13.60 25.69
C ALA A 441 -22.44 -13.05 26.56
N MET A 442 -22.88 -13.82 27.54
CA MET A 442 -24.02 -13.41 28.42
C MET A 442 -23.76 -12.10 29.19
N ASN A 443 -22.51 -11.76 29.45
CA ASN A 443 -22.08 -10.53 30.12
C ASN A 443 -21.73 -9.37 29.16
N ASN A 444 -21.83 -9.59 27.86
CA ASN A 444 -21.56 -8.57 26.84
C ASN A 444 -22.75 -8.49 25.86
N GLN A 445 -23.81 -7.85 26.31
CA GLN A 445 -25.04 -7.62 25.54
C GLN A 445 -25.11 -6.14 25.16
N LYS A 446 -25.26 -5.86 23.86
CA LYS A 446 -25.49 -4.51 23.34
C LYS A 446 -26.94 -4.38 22.91
N PRO A 447 -27.70 -3.41 23.45
CA PRO A 447 -29.06 -3.14 22.98
C PRO A 447 -29.00 -2.59 21.53
N VAL A 448 -30.05 -2.85 20.77
CA VAL A 448 -30.20 -2.42 19.38
C VAL A 448 -31.54 -1.71 19.23
N LYS A 449 -31.51 -0.44 18.81
CA LYS A 449 -32.70 0.38 18.56
C LYS A 449 -32.93 0.69 17.10
N ASN A 450 -31.86 0.65 16.30
CA ASN A 450 -31.86 0.95 14.86
C ASN A 450 -30.80 0.13 14.13
N THR A 451 -30.83 0.16 12.79
CA THR A 451 -29.89 -0.59 11.94
C THR A 451 -28.43 -0.18 12.17
N ALA A 452 -28.16 1.10 12.43
CA ALA A 452 -26.81 1.58 12.69
C ALA A 452 -26.24 1.02 14.01
N GLU A 453 -27.04 0.93 15.07
CA GLU A 453 -26.62 0.30 16.34
C GLU A 453 -26.43 -1.22 16.19
N PHE A 454 -27.21 -1.87 15.32
CA PHE A 454 -27.02 -3.29 15.00
C PHE A 454 -25.71 -3.53 14.26
N GLU A 455 -25.44 -2.75 13.23
CA GLU A 455 -24.16 -2.79 12.49
C GLU A 455 -22.98 -2.53 13.40
N ASP A 456 -23.09 -1.56 14.31
CA ASP A 456 -22.04 -1.25 15.29
C ASP A 456 -21.83 -2.40 16.28
N ALA A 457 -22.90 -3.04 16.74
CA ALA A 457 -22.79 -4.20 17.62
C ALA A 457 -22.15 -5.41 16.92
N LEU A 458 -22.32 -5.56 15.60
CA LEU A 458 -21.71 -6.62 14.80
C LEU A 458 -20.20 -6.44 14.63
N LYS A 459 -19.68 -5.21 14.67
CA LYS A 459 -18.25 -4.92 14.56
C LYS A 459 -17.42 -5.56 15.67
N ASP A 460 -18.00 -5.73 16.84
CA ASP A 460 -17.32 -6.31 18.01
C ASP A 460 -17.24 -7.85 17.98
N ILE A 461 -17.86 -8.49 17.00
CA ILE A 461 -17.89 -9.96 16.92
C ILE A 461 -16.52 -10.51 16.56
N GLY A 462 -15.73 -9.81 15.72
CA GLY A 462 -14.40 -10.25 15.28
C GLY A 462 -14.42 -11.68 14.73
N ASP A 463 -13.44 -12.50 15.11
CA ASP A 463 -13.27 -13.90 14.64
C ASP A 463 -14.13 -14.92 15.41
N LYS A 464 -15.17 -14.49 16.12
CA LYS A 464 -15.99 -15.41 16.91
C LYS A 464 -16.90 -16.27 16.03
N LYS A 465 -16.97 -17.54 16.37
CA LYS A 465 -17.74 -18.55 15.62
C LYS A 465 -19.24 -18.52 15.87
N HIS A 466 -19.71 -17.78 16.87
CA HIS A 466 -21.11 -17.73 17.29
C HIS A 466 -21.53 -16.29 17.57
N LEU A 467 -22.74 -15.96 17.14
CA LEU A 467 -23.45 -14.72 17.40
C LEU A 467 -24.73 -15.05 18.15
N ILE A 468 -25.06 -14.29 19.15
CA ILE A 468 -26.35 -14.39 19.86
C ILE A 468 -27.17 -13.15 19.52
N LEU A 469 -28.31 -13.35 18.87
CA LEU A 469 -29.29 -12.29 18.66
C LEU A 469 -30.38 -12.38 19.74
N ILE A 470 -30.64 -11.23 20.35
CA ILE A 470 -31.76 -11.07 21.27
C ILE A 470 -32.94 -10.59 20.44
N VAL A 471 -33.96 -11.44 20.34
CA VAL A 471 -35.04 -11.24 19.38
C VAL A 471 -36.37 -11.21 20.15
N ARG A 472 -37.17 -10.19 19.83
CA ARG A 472 -38.53 -10.05 20.37
C ARG A 472 -39.57 -10.51 19.34
N GLN A 473 -40.47 -11.33 19.80
CA GLN A 473 -41.64 -11.81 19.05
C GLN A 473 -42.87 -11.48 19.85
N GLN A 474 -43.64 -10.49 19.42
CA GLN A 474 -44.76 -9.92 20.19
C GLN A 474 -44.35 -9.55 21.62
N ASN A 475 -44.83 -10.27 22.62
CA ASN A 475 -44.55 -10.03 24.04
C ASN A 475 -43.43 -10.90 24.62
N PHE A 476 -42.79 -11.77 23.80
CA PHE A 476 -41.76 -12.69 24.27
C PHE A 476 -40.40 -12.32 23.70
N GLN A 477 -39.38 -12.36 24.55
CA GLN A 477 -37.98 -12.19 24.14
C GLN A 477 -37.27 -13.55 24.16
N ARG A 478 -36.49 -13.84 23.13
CA ARG A 478 -35.71 -15.08 23.00
C ARG A 478 -34.30 -14.79 22.49
N TYR A 479 -33.38 -15.68 22.84
CA TYR A 479 -31.99 -15.67 22.40
C TYR A 479 -31.83 -16.70 21.29
N TYR A 480 -31.31 -16.26 20.16
CA TYR A 480 -31.01 -17.08 19.00
C TYR A 480 -29.50 -17.14 18.80
N THR A 481 -28.95 -18.34 18.96
CA THR A 481 -27.51 -18.55 18.68
C THR A 481 -27.33 -18.92 17.24
N ILE A 482 -26.54 -18.16 16.53
CA ILE A 482 -26.25 -18.34 15.11
C ILE A 482 -24.78 -18.71 14.97
N LYS A 483 -24.50 -19.80 14.26
CA LYS A 483 -23.14 -20.19 13.93
C LYS A 483 -22.67 -19.38 12.71
N ILE A 484 -21.57 -18.64 12.87
CA ILE A 484 -20.92 -17.88 11.79
C ILE A 484 -19.73 -18.72 11.33
N ASN A 485 -19.83 -19.32 10.14
CA ASN A 485 -18.75 -20.13 9.57
C ASN A 485 -17.86 -19.27 8.68
#